data_864a0e59f55a1a72f64f7c2fb1daebf1
#
_entry.id   864a0e59f55a1a72f64f7c2fb1daebf1
#
_cell.length_a   1.000
_cell.length_b   1.000
_cell.length_c   1.000
_cell.angle_alpha   90.00
_cell.angle_beta   90.00
_cell.angle_gamma   90.00
#
_symmetry.space_group_name_H-M   'P 1'
#
loop_
_entity.id
_entity.type
_entity.pdbx_description
1 polymer ?
#
loop_
_entity_poly.entity_id
_entity_poly.type
_entity_poly.pdbx_seq_one_letter_code
_entity_poly.pdbx_strand_id
1 'polypeptide(L)'
;MNSLKPMLLTSLKSYNRSQFIKDVTAGIIVAIIALPLSIALALASGVGPEAGIFTAIVAGFVISALGGSSVQIAGPTAAFATIVAGIVAKDGMDGLVIATILAGIFLVLMGLCHFGSLIKFIPFTITTGFTSGIAVTIVIGQLKDFFGLTYPDGVKPIETTEKFRAVVENFSTINIDALIVGAVSLAVLIIAPYIFKRIPGSLIAVIIGILMVQFLPLKVSTIGNLYTISNSLPSFHLPAVSLEVVQNALPNAFTIAVLAAIESLLSCVVADGMINGKHRSDMELVAQGAGNIASALFGGIPATGAIARTAANIKNGGRTPIAGIVHSITLVIVLVVLMPYAGMIPMPTIAAILFIVAYNMCQWRTFVKLVKTAPKSDVIVLFASFILTVLFDLVVAIEIGMVLACLLFIKRMSEETHVNSWTYVDDDTPDVDEHLQKLPLQIRVYEISGPLFFGAASAIEHIVVKDFTTCLVLRMRSVPALDSTAMNALVDLVEVCESKGITVVFSHVNEQPMKVMEKAGFTELVEKENFQPNISAALKRAEEVIAE
;
A
#
# COMPACT_ATOMS: atom_id res chain seq x y z
N MET A 1 13.43 21.79 2.10
CA MET A 1 12.63 22.74 1.33
C MET A 1 12.23 22.29 -0.09
N ASN A 2 12.75 21.18 -0.63
CA ASN A 2 12.39 20.74 -1.99
C ASN A 2 11.28 19.65 -2.05
N SER A 3 10.78 19.16 -0.94
CA SER A 3 9.78 18.06 -0.87
C SER A 3 8.39 18.49 -1.36
N LEU A 4 8.02 19.75 -1.16
CA LEU A 4 6.72 20.32 -1.51
C LEU A 4 6.72 21.15 -2.82
N LYS A 5 7.60 20.85 -3.77
CA LYS A 5 7.64 21.50 -5.07
C LYS A 5 7.08 20.59 -6.17
N PRO A 6 6.10 21.03 -6.99
CA PRO A 6 5.61 20.24 -8.12
C PRO A 6 6.72 19.82 -9.09
N MET A 7 6.66 18.56 -9.57
CA MET A 7 7.65 18.05 -10.51
C MET A 7 7.58 18.74 -11.87
N LEU A 8 6.40 19.20 -12.27
CA LEU A 8 6.18 19.97 -13.50
C LEU A 8 7.14 21.16 -13.59
N LEU A 9 7.27 21.95 -12.52
CA LEU A 9 8.16 23.13 -12.50
C LEU A 9 9.64 22.75 -12.64
N THR A 10 10.02 21.55 -12.26
CA THR A 10 11.39 21.07 -12.42
C THR A 10 11.61 20.54 -13.85
N SER A 11 10.65 19.79 -14.37
CA SER A 11 10.71 19.19 -15.72
C SER A 11 10.72 20.24 -16.82
N LEU A 12 10.01 21.35 -16.64
CA LEU A 12 9.98 22.44 -17.64
C LEU A 12 11.33 23.14 -17.85
N LYS A 13 12.24 23.09 -16.87
CA LYS A 13 13.55 23.75 -16.99
C LYS A 13 14.47 23.11 -18.05
N SER A 14 14.33 21.82 -18.30
CA SER A 14 15.13 21.05 -19.28
C SER A 14 14.28 20.52 -20.44
N TYR A 15 13.08 21.09 -20.64
CA TYR A 15 12.12 20.58 -21.59
C TYR A 15 12.50 20.91 -23.03
N ASN A 16 12.38 19.94 -23.93
CA ASN A 16 12.73 20.11 -25.33
C ASN A 16 11.63 19.56 -26.26
N ARG A 17 11.70 19.96 -27.56
CA ARG A 17 10.71 19.59 -28.58
C ARG A 17 10.60 18.07 -28.76
N SER A 18 11.69 17.34 -28.67
CA SER A 18 11.69 15.88 -28.83
C SER A 18 10.90 15.21 -27.72
N GLN A 19 11.09 15.67 -26.46
CA GLN A 19 10.34 15.14 -25.31
C GLN A 19 8.86 15.55 -25.38
N PHE A 20 8.55 16.78 -25.85
CA PHE A 20 7.17 17.21 -26.06
C PHE A 20 6.40 16.25 -26.97
N ILE A 21 6.96 15.87 -28.11
CA ILE A 21 6.31 14.94 -29.05
C ILE A 21 6.08 13.57 -28.39
N LYS A 22 7.05 13.08 -27.61
CA LYS A 22 6.91 11.81 -26.89
C LYS A 22 5.83 11.88 -25.81
N ASP A 23 5.78 12.96 -25.03
CA ASP A 23 4.78 13.15 -23.98
C ASP A 23 3.37 13.29 -24.57
N VAL A 24 3.21 14.02 -25.67
CA VAL A 24 1.93 14.13 -26.38
C VAL A 24 1.48 12.77 -26.90
N THR A 25 2.37 12.03 -27.56
CA THR A 25 2.06 10.69 -28.09
C THR A 25 1.69 9.72 -26.94
N ALA A 26 2.46 9.72 -25.87
CA ALA A 26 2.20 8.88 -24.70
C ALA A 26 0.87 9.25 -24.03
N GLY A 27 0.60 10.54 -23.84
CA GLY A 27 -0.66 11.03 -23.25
C GLY A 27 -1.89 10.60 -24.05
N ILE A 28 -1.86 10.72 -25.38
CA ILE A 28 -2.95 10.27 -26.26
C ILE A 28 -3.15 8.75 -26.15
N ILE A 29 -2.07 7.97 -26.24
CA ILE A 29 -2.16 6.50 -26.15
C ILE A 29 -2.75 6.08 -24.81
N VAL A 30 -2.29 6.70 -23.71
CA VAL A 30 -2.79 6.37 -22.37
C VAL A 30 -4.24 6.79 -22.21
N ALA A 31 -4.71 7.90 -22.81
CA ALA A 31 -6.10 8.28 -22.79
C ALA A 31 -7.00 7.24 -23.48
N ILE A 32 -6.57 6.70 -24.62
CA ILE A 32 -7.28 5.64 -25.33
C ILE A 32 -7.36 4.35 -24.47
N ILE A 33 -6.28 4.00 -23.76
CA ILE A 33 -6.28 2.86 -22.83
C ILE A 33 -7.19 3.11 -21.63
N ALA A 34 -7.18 4.33 -21.10
CA ALA A 34 -7.90 4.71 -19.90
C ALA A 34 -9.42 4.79 -20.09
N LEU A 35 -9.91 5.08 -21.28
CA LEU A 35 -11.33 5.29 -21.54
C LEU A 35 -12.22 4.09 -21.15
N PRO A 36 -12.06 2.88 -21.74
CA PRO A 36 -12.91 1.76 -21.38
C PRO A 36 -12.76 1.37 -19.93
N LEU A 37 -11.54 1.52 -19.39
CA LEU A 37 -11.24 1.19 -18.00
C LEU A 37 -11.90 2.16 -17.02
N SER A 38 -11.92 3.47 -17.31
CA SER A 38 -12.57 4.47 -16.46
C SER A 38 -14.08 4.27 -16.41
N ILE A 39 -14.70 3.94 -17.55
CA ILE A 39 -16.11 3.57 -17.64
C ILE A 39 -16.40 2.31 -16.80
N ALA A 40 -15.61 1.25 -17.01
CA ALA A 40 -15.77 -0.02 -16.30
C ALA A 40 -15.67 0.15 -14.78
N LEU A 41 -14.71 0.96 -14.31
CA LEU A 41 -14.51 1.21 -12.88
C LEU A 41 -15.63 2.06 -12.27
N ALA A 42 -16.17 3.05 -12.99
CA ALA A 42 -17.35 3.79 -12.54
C ALA A 42 -18.55 2.87 -12.36
N LEU A 43 -18.81 2.02 -13.35
CA LEU A 43 -19.92 1.04 -13.29
C LEU A 43 -19.73 0.03 -12.14
N ALA A 44 -18.50 -0.47 -11.94
CA ALA A 44 -18.16 -1.35 -10.81
C ALA A 44 -18.34 -0.65 -9.45
N SER A 45 -18.21 0.68 -9.44
CA SER A 45 -18.45 1.53 -8.27
C SER A 45 -19.91 1.90 -8.06
N GLY A 46 -20.83 1.41 -8.90
CA GLY A 46 -22.27 1.68 -8.82
C GLY A 46 -22.68 3.09 -9.22
N VAL A 47 -21.83 3.81 -9.98
CA VAL A 47 -22.10 5.18 -10.46
C VAL A 47 -22.16 5.23 -11.98
N GLY A 48 -22.64 6.35 -12.53
CA GLY A 48 -22.72 6.55 -13.97
C GLY A 48 -21.34 6.50 -14.65
N PRO A 49 -21.27 6.07 -15.91
CA PRO A 49 -20.01 5.88 -16.64
C PRO A 49 -19.22 7.17 -16.80
N GLU A 50 -19.88 8.32 -16.85
CA GLU A 50 -19.27 9.66 -16.94
C GLU A 50 -18.44 10.01 -15.72
N ALA A 51 -18.83 9.58 -14.50
CA ALA A 51 -18.10 9.88 -13.27
C ALA A 51 -16.64 9.37 -13.30
N GLY A 52 -16.42 8.20 -13.90
CA GLY A 52 -15.06 7.67 -14.07
C GLY A 52 -14.21 8.49 -15.05
N ILE A 53 -14.83 9.02 -16.11
CA ILE A 53 -14.15 9.88 -17.07
C ILE A 53 -13.89 11.25 -16.46
N PHE A 54 -14.86 11.82 -15.72
CA PHE A 54 -14.67 13.09 -14.99
C PHE A 54 -13.49 13.00 -14.01
N THR A 55 -13.40 11.89 -13.28
CA THR A 55 -12.26 11.62 -12.41
C THR A 55 -10.93 11.62 -13.17
N ALA A 56 -10.86 10.89 -14.29
CA ALA A 56 -9.63 10.81 -15.09
C ALA A 56 -9.24 12.17 -15.72
N ILE A 57 -10.22 13.01 -16.06
CA ILE A 57 -10.01 14.36 -16.56
C ILE A 57 -9.54 15.28 -15.44
N VAL A 58 -10.37 15.44 -14.41
CA VAL A 58 -10.16 16.50 -13.39
C VAL A 58 -9.03 16.12 -12.44
N ALA A 59 -9.12 14.95 -11.77
CA ALA A 59 -8.05 14.52 -10.88
C ALA A 59 -6.76 14.24 -11.66
N GLY A 60 -6.84 13.61 -12.84
CA GLY A 60 -5.69 13.37 -13.69
C GLY A 60 -4.93 14.63 -14.05
N PHE A 61 -5.65 15.71 -14.41
CA PHE A 61 -5.07 17.02 -14.68
C PHE A 61 -4.41 17.63 -13.45
N VAL A 62 -5.15 17.74 -12.33
CA VAL A 62 -4.66 18.38 -11.10
C VAL A 62 -3.45 17.63 -10.54
N ILE A 63 -3.50 16.31 -10.48
CA ILE A 63 -2.40 15.49 -9.97
C ILE A 63 -1.17 15.58 -10.90
N SER A 64 -1.36 15.58 -12.20
CA SER A 64 -0.24 15.76 -13.14
C SER A 64 0.39 17.15 -13.03
N ALA A 65 -0.40 18.20 -12.82
CA ALA A 65 0.09 19.57 -12.70
C ALA A 65 0.83 19.84 -11.37
N LEU A 66 0.32 19.30 -10.26
CA LEU A 66 0.84 19.54 -8.91
C LEU A 66 1.72 18.40 -8.38
N GLY A 67 1.72 17.22 -9.00
CA GLY A 67 2.31 16.00 -8.49
C GLY A 67 3.82 16.03 -8.25
N GLY A 68 4.23 15.15 -7.38
CA GLY A 68 5.64 14.90 -7.05
C GLY A 68 6.34 13.91 -7.98
N SER A 69 5.59 13.21 -8.84
CA SER A 69 6.13 12.29 -9.84
C SER A 69 6.20 12.94 -11.22
N SER A 70 7.21 12.57 -12.00
CA SER A 70 7.36 13.07 -13.37
C SER A 70 6.51 12.32 -14.39
N VAL A 71 6.03 11.12 -14.07
CA VAL A 71 5.40 10.22 -15.06
C VAL A 71 4.07 9.63 -14.63
N GLN A 72 3.63 9.92 -13.40
CA GLN A 72 2.39 9.34 -12.85
C GLN A 72 1.17 9.77 -13.65
N ILE A 73 0.31 8.81 -13.93
CA ILE A 73 -1.03 9.03 -14.48
C ILE A 73 -2.03 8.62 -13.40
N ALA A 74 -2.85 9.57 -12.99
CA ALA A 74 -3.88 9.35 -11.98
C ALA A 74 -5.28 9.22 -12.61
N GLY A 75 -6.21 8.68 -11.83
CA GLY A 75 -7.61 8.52 -12.22
C GLY A 75 -8.32 7.48 -11.35
N PRO A 76 -9.51 7.02 -11.72
CA PRO A 76 -10.21 5.99 -10.98
C PRO A 76 -9.42 4.68 -11.04
N THR A 77 -9.39 3.94 -9.91
CA THR A 77 -8.74 2.64 -9.80
C THR A 77 -9.69 1.58 -9.27
N ALA A 78 -9.35 0.33 -9.54
CA ALA A 78 -10.16 -0.81 -9.12
C ALA A 78 -10.24 -0.96 -7.59
N ALA A 79 -9.24 -0.49 -6.87
CA ALA A 79 -9.20 -0.56 -5.42
C ALA A 79 -10.32 0.24 -4.75
N PHE A 80 -10.77 1.31 -5.38
CA PHE A 80 -11.89 2.10 -4.86
C PHE A 80 -13.27 1.52 -5.20
N ALA A 81 -13.39 0.62 -6.17
CA ALA A 81 -14.67 0.22 -6.70
C ALA A 81 -15.64 -0.33 -5.63
N THR A 82 -15.14 -1.20 -4.75
CA THR A 82 -15.95 -1.79 -3.67
C THR A 82 -16.31 -0.78 -2.59
N ILE A 83 -15.37 0.09 -2.20
CA ILE A 83 -15.57 1.13 -1.18
C ILE A 83 -16.57 2.15 -1.67
N VAL A 84 -16.39 2.64 -2.88
CA VAL A 84 -17.29 3.62 -3.50
C VAL A 84 -18.69 3.03 -3.65
N ALA A 85 -18.80 1.78 -4.12
CA ALA A 85 -20.10 1.11 -4.23
C ALA A 85 -20.82 0.99 -2.86
N GLY A 86 -20.09 0.68 -1.78
CA GLY A 86 -20.62 0.64 -0.43
C GLY A 86 -21.10 1.99 0.06
N ILE A 87 -20.33 3.06 -0.15
CA ILE A 87 -20.71 4.42 0.24
C ILE A 87 -21.93 4.90 -0.55
N VAL A 88 -21.92 4.70 -1.88
CA VAL A 88 -23.05 5.12 -2.74
C VAL A 88 -24.34 4.38 -2.39
N ALA A 89 -24.25 3.10 -2.06
CA ALA A 89 -25.42 2.31 -1.68
C ALA A 89 -26.01 2.75 -0.33
N LYS A 90 -25.18 3.19 0.62
CA LYS A 90 -25.59 3.59 1.97
C LYS A 90 -25.93 5.08 2.07
N ASP A 91 -25.05 5.92 1.57
CA ASP A 91 -25.06 7.37 1.82
C ASP A 91 -25.34 8.19 0.53
N GLY A 92 -25.50 7.51 -0.61
CA GLY A 92 -25.74 8.15 -1.91
C GLY A 92 -24.50 8.88 -2.48
N MET A 93 -24.72 9.61 -3.58
CA MET A 93 -23.66 10.39 -4.24
C MET A 93 -23.17 11.55 -3.37
N ASP A 94 -24.04 12.20 -2.61
CA ASP A 94 -23.64 13.32 -1.74
C ASP A 94 -22.72 12.85 -0.62
N GLY A 95 -22.99 11.67 -0.03
CA GLY A 95 -22.11 11.05 0.96
C GLY A 95 -20.73 10.72 0.37
N LEU A 96 -20.68 10.23 -0.88
CA LEU A 96 -19.42 9.96 -1.57
C LEU A 96 -18.63 11.25 -1.84
N VAL A 97 -19.29 12.31 -2.29
CA VAL A 97 -18.64 13.61 -2.56
C VAL A 97 -18.02 14.16 -1.28
N ILE A 98 -18.74 14.15 -0.17
CA ILE A 98 -18.23 14.63 1.13
C ILE A 98 -17.07 13.75 1.62
N ALA A 99 -17.21 12.43 1.57
CA ALA A 99 -16.13 11.50 1.95
C ALA A 99 -14.86 11.74 1.11
N THR A 100 -15.02 11.97 -0.21
CA THR A 100 -13.89 12.22 -1.11
C THR A 100 -13.22 13.57 -0.85
N ILE A 101 -13.99 14.63 -0.56
CA ILE A 101 -13.42 15.93 -0.18
C ILE A 101 -12.64 15.82 1.13
N LEU A 102 -13.22 15.19 2.15
CA LEU A 102 -12.53 14.98 3.43
C LEU A 102 -11.27 14.14 3.27
N ALA A 103 -11.33 13.07 2.45
CA ALA A 103 -10.15 12.27 2.11
C ALA A 103 -9.07 13.11 1.43
N GLY A 104 -9.46 14.00 0.54
CA GLY A 104 -8.54 14.96 -0.09
C GLY A 104 -7.90 15.91 0.92
N ILE A 105 -8.64 16.39 1.89
CA ILE A 105 -8.10 17.22 2.99
C ILE A 105 -7.10 16.40 3.83
N PHE A 106 -7.43 15.16 4.19
CA PHE A 106 -6.49 14.28 4.92
C PHE A 106 -5.20 14.07 4.13
N LEU A 107 -5.28 13.81 2.82
CA LEU A 107 -4.09 13.64 1.98
C LEU A 107 -3.23 14.90 1.92
N VAL A 108 -3.84 16.11 1.81
CA VAL A 108 -3.10 17.37 1.86
C VAL A 108 -2.40 17.52 3.20
N LEU A 109 -3.09 17.26 4.30
CA LEU A 109 -2.50 17.33 5.65
C LEU A 109 -1.35 16.31 5.80
N MET A 110 -1.54 15.08 5.35
CA MET A 110 -0.47 14.05 5.37
C MET A 110 0.76 14.51 4.58
N GLY A 111 0.57 15.12 3.41
CA GLY A 111 1.68 15.65 2.62
C GLY A 111 2.40 16.83 3.29
N LEU A 112 1.64 17.75 3.90
CA LEU A 112 2.20 18.90 4.64
C LEU A 112 2.93 18.47 5.92
N CYS A 113 2.43 17.44 6.60
CA CYS A 113 3.08 16.83 7.76
C CYS A 113 4.24 15.88 7.41
N HIS A 114 4.66 15.81 6.15
CA HIS A 114 5.76 14.94 5.67
C HIS A 114 5.54 13.43 5.88
N PHE A 115 4.29 12.98 5.83
CA PHE A 115 3.95 11.56 5.98
C PHE A 115 4.21 10.73 4.71
N GLY A 116 4.62 11.35 3.61
CA GLY A 116 4.99 10.63 2.39
C GLY A 116 6.09 9.59 2.57
N SER A 117 6.94 9.74 3.59
CA SER A 117 7.97 8.75 3.93
C SER A 117 7.43 7.53 4.70
N LEU A 118 6.21 7.58 5.25
CA LEU A 118 5.63 6.49 6.04
C LEU A 118 5.22 5.29 5.20
N ILE A 119 5.03 5.46 3.90
CA ILE A 119 4.69 4.35 2.98
C ILE A 119 5.70 3.19 3.06
N LYS A 120 6.96 3.48 3.32
CA LYS A 120 8.02 2.47 3.46
C LYS A 120 7.84 1.53 4.65
N PHE A 121 6.99 1.91 5.62
CA PHE A 121 6.68 1.06 6.78
C PHE A 121 5.50 0.11 6.55
N ILE A 122 4.81 0.22 5.40
CA ILE A 122 3.75 -0.72 5.05
C ILE A 122 4.38 -1.98 4.46
N PRO A 123 4.21 -3.14 5.11
CA PRO A 123 4.78 -4.40 4.63
C PRO A 123 4.25 -4.79 3.25
N PHE A 124 5.13 -5.29 2.40
CA PHE A 124 4.78 -5.76 1.05
C PHE A 124 3.74 -6.89 1.07
N THR A 125 3.72 -7.70 2.12
CA THR A 125 2.74 -8.77 2.32
C THR A 125 1.32 -8.24 2.51
N ILE A 126 1.14 -7.12 3.21
CA ILE A 126 -0.17 -6.47 3.35
C ILE A 126 -0.65 -5.98 1.97
N THR A 127 0.20 -5.25 1.24
CA THR A 127 -0.17 -4.71 -0.07
C THR A 127 -0.51 -5.81 -1.07
N THR A 128 0.25 -6.92 -1.08
CA THR A 128 -0.04 -8.08 -1.94
C THR A 128 -1.31 -8.80 -1.49
N GLY A 129 -1.54 -8.95 -0.19
CA GLY A 129 -2.74 -9.59 0.36
C GLY A 129 -4.00 -8.84 -0.03
N PHE A 130 -4.07 -7.54 0.26
CA PHE A 130 -5.28 -6.77 -0.05
C PHE A 130 -5.50 -6.59 -1.55
N THR A 131 -4.47 -6.37 -2.37
CA THR A 131 -4.66 -6.26 -3.83
C THR A 131 -5.18 -7.55 -4.45
N SER A 132 -4.72 -8.71 -3.96
CA SER A 132 -5.27 -10.00 -4.35
C SER A 132 -6.71 -10.20 -3.87
N GLY A 133 -7.04 -9.74 -2.65
CA GLY A 133 -8.40 -9.75 -2.12
C GLY A 133 -9.34 -8.89 -2.96
N ILE A 134 -8.96 -7.64 -3.27
CA ILE A 134 -9.74 -6.76 -4.15
C ILE A 134 -9.97 -7.41 -5.53
N ALA A 135 -8.97 -8.08 -6.08
CA ALA A 135 -9.13 -8.77 -7.37
C ALA A 135 -10.25 -9.82 -7.31
N VAL A 136 -10.32 -10.59 -6.22
CA VAL A 136 -11.39 -11.56 -6.00
C VAL A 136 -12.76 -10.87 -5.85
N THR A 137 -12.83 -9.78 -5.08
CA THR A 137 -14.10 -9.03 -4.91
C THR A 137 -14.61 -8.44 -6.22
N ILE A 138 -13.71 -7.94 -7.08
CA ILE A 138 -14.07 -7.46 -8.43
C ILE A 138 -14.61 -8.60 -9.28
N VAL A 139 -13.94 -9.75 -9.32
CA VAL A 139 -14.43 -10.91 -10.09
C VAL A 139 -15.84 -11.31 -9.64
N ILE A 140 -16.03 -11.47 -8.33
CA ILE A 140 -17.36 -11.83 -7.78
C ILE A 140 -18.41 -10.78 -8.16
N GLY A 141 -18.07 -9.48 -8.06
CA GLY A 141 -18.98 -8.38 -8.42
C GLY A 141 -19.40 -8.37 -9.89
N GLN A 142 -18.55 -8.89 -10.79
CA GLN A 142 -18.80 -8.89 -12.23
C GLN A 142 -19.47 -10.18 -12.75
N LEU A 143 -19.63 -11.22 -11.93
CA LEU A 143 -20.26 -12.48 -12.36
C LEU A 143 -21.70 -12.27 -12.84
N LYS A 144 -22.45 -11.38 -12.19
CA LYS A 144 -23.82 -11.02 -12.61
C LYS A 144 -23.87 -10.56 -14.07
N ASP A 145 -23.04 -9.59 -14.40
CA ASP A 145 -23.06 -8.94 -15.73
C ASP A 145 -22.41 -9.85 -16.79
N PHE A 146 -21.43 -10.63 -16.42
CA PHE A 146 -20.77 -11.57 -17.33
C PHE A 146 -21.71 -12.71 -17.77
N PHE A 147 -22.47 -13.27 -16.83
CA PHE A 147 -23.44 -14.33 -17.09
C PHE A 147 -24.85 -13.79 -17.44
N GLY A 148 -25.05 -12.48 -17.38
CA GLY A 148 -26.34 -11.84 -17.65
C GLY A 148 -27.44 -12.29 -16.69
N LEU A 149 -27.10 -12.47 -15.39
CA LEU A 149 -28.04 -12.96 -14.38
C LEU A 149 -29.11 -11.91 -14.05
N THR A 150 -30.34 -12.38 -13.84
CA THR A 150 -31.45 -11.56 -13.37
C THR A 150 -31.70 -11.88 -11.90
N TYR A 151 -31.70 -10.84 -11.05
CA TYR A 151 -32.03 -10.99 -9.64
C TYR A 151 -33.51 -10.62 -9.40
N PRO A 152 -34.18 -11.23 -8.42
CA PRO A 152 -35.55 -10.84 -8.02
C PRO A 152 -35.62 -9.37 -7.57
N ASP A 153 -36.79 -8.76 -7.72
CA ASP A 153 -37.01 -7.38 -7.29
C ASP A 153 -36.71 -7.21 -5.80
N GLY A 154 -35.94 -6.15 -5.49
CA GLY A 154 -35.53 -5.83 -4.13
C GLY A 154 -34.18 -6.44 -3.70
N VAL A 155 -33.60 -7.40 -4.43
CA VAL A 155 -32.31 -7.98 -4.14
C VAL A 155 -31.19 -7.09 -4.70
N LYS A 156 -30.54 -6.33 -3.83
CA LYS A 156 -29.40 -5.46 -4.16
C LYS A 156 -28.21 -5.82 -3.26
N PRO A 157 -27.44 -6.89 -3.59
CA PRO A 157 -26.33 -7.31 -2.77
C PRO A 157 -25.22 -6.25 -2.81
N ILE A 158 -24.72 -5.84 -1.64
CA ILE A 158 -23.68 -4.84 -1.48
C ILE A 158 -22.35 -5.52 -1.16
N GLU A 159 -22.35 -6.38 -0.14
CA GLU A 159 -21.15 -7.08 0.31
C GLU A 159 -20.72 -8.20 -0.64
N THR A 160 -19.45 -8.55 -0.63
CA THR A 160 -18.89 -9.60 -1.50
C THR A 160 -19.54 -10.95 -1.27
N THR A 161 -19.80 -11.30 -0.02
CA THR A 161 -20.47 -12.54 0.39
C THR A 161 -21.92 -12.59 -0.11
N GLU A 162 -22.66 -11.48 0.01
CA GLU A 162 -24.02 -11.34 -0.50
C GLU A 162 -24.05 -11.45 -2.03
N LYS A 163 -23.09 -10.78 -2.73
CA LYS A 163 -22.97 -10.87 -4.20
C LYS A 163 -22.72 -12.31 -4.64
N PHE A 164 -21.81 -13.02 -3.97
CA PHE A 164 -21.52 -14.41 -4.29
C PHE A 164 -22.75 -15.31 -4.07
N ARG A 165 -23.42 -15.14 -2.94
CA ARG A 165 -24.67 -15.86 -2.63
C ARG A 165 -25.76 -15.59 -3.67
N ALA A 166 -25.98 -14.31 -4.02
CA ALA A 166 -26.97 -13.94 -5.03
C ALA A 166 -26.65 -14.55 -6.42
N VAL A 167 -25.38 -14.64 -6.79
CA VAL A 167 -24.95 -15.33 -8.03
C VAL A 167 -25.31 -16.81 -7.97
N VAL A 168 -25.00 -17.50 -6.87
CA VAL A 168 -25.27 -18.94 -6.72
C VAL A 168 -26.77 -19.22 -6.75
N GLU A 169 -27.58 -18.45 -6.00
CA GLU A 169 -29.04 -18.61 -5.90
C GLU A 169 -29.73 -18.34 -7.23
N ASN A 170 -29.22 -17.43 -8.05
CA ASN A 170 -29.82 -17.04 -9.32
C ASN A 170 -29.07 -17.56 -10.57
N PHE A 171 -28.17 -18.52 -10.40
CA PHE A 171 -27.37 -19.04 -11.51
C PHE A 171 -28.22 -19.69 -12.62
N SER A 172 -29.39 -20.18 -12.28
CA SER A 172 -30.36 -20.74 -13.27
C SER A 172 -30.91 -19.69 -14.26
N THR A 173 -30.75 -18.40 -13.97
CA THR A 173 -31.21 -17.29 -14.83
C THR A 173 -30.16 -16.88 -15.88
N ILE A 174 -29.13 -17.69 -16.10
CA ILE A 174 -28.03 -17.40 -17.03
C ILE A 174 -28.58 -17.05 -18.43
N ASN A 175 -28.05 -15.95 -18.99
CA ASN A 175 -28.35 -15.53 -20.34
C ASN A 175 -27.20 -15.98 -21.27
N ILE A 176 -27.52 -16.91 -22.19
CA ILE A 176 -26.55 -17.48 -23.14
C ILE A 176 -25.97 -16.39 -24.06
N ASP A 177 -26.79 -15.42 -24.49
CA ASP A 177 -26.33 -14.34 -25.36
C ASP A 177 -25.28 -13.47 -24.62
N ALA A 178 -25.51 -13.18 -23.34
CA ALA A 178 -24.58 -12.44 -22.50
C ALA A 178 -23.26 -13.24 -22.33
N LEU A 179 -23.37 -14.55 -22.06
CA LEU A 179 -22.20 -15.43 -21.95
C LEU A 179 -21.36 -15.46 -23.23
N ILE A 180 -22.01 -15.53 -24.41
CA ILE A 180 -21.30 -15.52 -25.70
C ILE A 180 -20.56 -14.19 -25.88
N VAL A 181 -21.21 -13.05 -25.65
CA VAL A 181 -20.56 -11.72 -25.75
C VAL A 181 -19.42 -11.59 -24.76
N GLY A 182 -19.61 -12.03 -23.51
CA GLY A 182 -18.59 -12.00 -22.48
C GLY A 182 -17.38 -12.89 -22.81
N ALA A 183 -17.63 -14.12 -23.28
CA ALA A 183 -16.57 -15.07 -23.66
C ALA A 183 -15.76 -14.57 -24.88
N VAL A 184 -16.43 -14.05 -25.90
CA VAL A 184 -15.76 -13.46 -27.08
C VAL A 184 -14.95 -12.25 -26.66
N SER A 185 -15.51 -11.33 -25.84
CA SER A 185 -14.78 -10.17 -25.33
C SER A 185 -13.55 -10.59 -24.54
N LEU A 186 -13.66 -11.61 -23.67
CA LEU A 186 -12.55 -12.15 -22.90
C LEU A 186 -11.46 -12.76 -23.80
N ALA A 187 -11.87 -13.54 -24.81
CA ALA A 187 -10.95 -14.11 -25.80
C ALA A 187 -10.19 -13.01 -26.55
N VAL A 188 -10.90 -11.96 -26.98
CA VAL A 188 -10.29 -10.79 -27.63
C VAL A 188 -9.30 -10.10 -26.71
N LEU A 189 -9.63 -9.87 -25.44
CA LEU A 189 -8.75 -9.24 -24.45
C LEU A 189 -7.46 -10.03 -24.24
N ILE A 190 -7.51 -11.36 -24.31
CA ILE A 190 -6.36 -12.24 -24.14
C ILE A 190 -5.52 -12.28 -25.44
N ILE A 191 -6.16 -12.37 -26.60
CA ILE A 191 -5.49 -12.62 -27.88
C ILE A 191 -4.99 -11.31 -28.53
N ALA A 192 -5.78 -10.23 -28.46
CA ALA A 192 -5.46 -8.97 -29.15
C ALA A 192 -4.08 -8.38 -28.82
N PRO A 193 -3.56 -8.43 -27.59
CA PRO A 193 -2.21 -7.92 -27.29
C PRO A 193 -1.07 -8.66 -28.03
N TYR A 194 -1.29 -9.90 -28.43
CA TYR A 194 -0.30 -10.67 -29.21
C TYR A 194 -0.30 -10.28 -30.68
N ILE A 195 -1.46 -9.88 -31.22
CA ILE A 195 -1.63 -9.51 -32.63
C ILE A 195 -1.39 -8.00 -32.82
N PHE A 196 -2.02 -7.17 -31.99
CA PHE A 196 -2.01 -5.73 -32.09
C PHE A 196 -1.20 -5.09 -30.97
N LYS A 197 0.12 -4.99 -31.14
CA LYS A 197 1.02 -4.46 -30.10
C LYS A 197 0.81 -2.98 -29.75
N ARG A 198 0.14 -2.21 -30.62
CA ARG A 198 -0.07 -0.75 -30.47
C ARG A 198 -1.49 -0.37 -30.06
N ILE A 199 -2.46 -1.25 -30.22
CA ILE A 199 -3.88 -0.97 -29.93
C ILE A 199 -4.25 -1.68 -28.64
N PRO A 200 -4.86 -0.98 -27.66
CA PRO A 200 -5.30 -1.62 -26.42
C PRO A 200 -6.35 -2.70 -26.68
N GLY A 201 -6.15 -3.88 -26.11
CA GLY A 201 -7.11 -4.99 -26.24
C GLY A 201 -8.51 -4.64 -25.73
N SER A 202 -8.62 -3.78 -24.71
CA SER A 202 -9.90 -3.31 -24.16
C SER A 202 -10.70 -2.49 -25.19
N LEU A 203 -10.02 -1.65 -25.98
CA LEU A 203 -10.69 -0.90 -27.05
C LEU A 203 -11.22 -1.84 -28.14
N ILE A 204 -10.43 -2.82 -28.54
CA ILE A 204 -10.82 -3.81 -29.55
C ILE A 204 -12.01 -4.63 -29.04
N ALA A 205 -11.99 -5.06 -27.77
CA ALA A 205 -13.08 -5.81 -27.15
C ALA A 205 -14.38 -4.99 -27.11
N VAL A 206 -14.31 -3.70 -26.78
CA VAL A 206 -15.47 -2.79 -26.82
C VAL A 206 -16.04 -2.68 -28.22
N ILE A 207 -15.22 -2.44 -29.23
CA ILE A 207 -15.67 -2.33 -30.62
C ILE A 207 -16.34 -3.64 -31.08
N ILE A 208 -15.71 -4.78 -30.84
CA ILE A 208 -16.27 -6.10 -31.20
C ILE A 208 -17.57 -6.37 -30.45
N GLY A 209 -17.62 -6.07 -29.14
CA GLY A 209 -18.84 -6.23 -28.34
C GLY A 209 -20.00 -5.39 -28.86
N ILE A 210 -19.77 -4.12 -29.22
CA ILE A 210 -20.78 -3.25 -29.86
C ILE A 210 -21.24 -3.85 -31.19
N LEU A 211 -20.32 -4.25 -32.06
CA LEU A 211 -20.66 -4.84 -33.36
C LEU A 211 -21.47 -6.13 -33.21
N MET A 212 -21.14 -6.98 -32.24
CA MET A 212 -21.91 -8.20 -31.98
C MET A 212 -23.38 -7.89 -31.63
N VAL A 213 -23.62 -6.95 -30.71
CA VAL A 213 -25.00 -6.62 -30.27
C VAL A 213 -25.76 -5.86 -31.34
N GLN A 214 -25.10 -5.07 -32.19
CA GLN A 214 -25.74 -4.33 -33.28
C GLN A 214 -26.10 -5.19 -34.49
N PHE A 215 -25.23 -6.15 -34.85
CA PHE A 215 -25.43 -6.94 -36.08
C PHE A 215 -25.96 -8.35 -35.85
N LEU A 216 -25.91 -8.86 -34.63
CA LEU A 216 -26.50 -10.16 -34.28
C LEU A 216 -27.73 -9.95 -33.40
N PRO A 217 -28.77 -10.84 -33.50
CA PRO A 217 -30.00 -10.73 -32.73
C PRO A 217 -29.79 -11.16 -31.26
N LEU A 218 -28.80 -10.58 -30.59
CA LEU A 218 -28.45 -10.91 -29.21
C LEU A 218 -29.21 -10.03 -28.23
N LYS A 219 -29.85 -10.64 -27.24
CA LYS A 219 -30.59 -9.94 -26.17
C LYS A 219 -29.67 -9.72 -24.96
N VAL A 220 -28.87 -8.67 -25.03
CA VAL A 220 -27.88 -8.35 -23.98
C VAL A 220 -28.09 -6.92 -23.49
N SER A 221 -28.01 -6.72 -22.17
CA SER A 221 -28.07 -5.38 -21.59
C SER A 221 -26.83 -4.57 -21.96
N THR A 222 -27.06 -3.34 -22.39
CA THR A 222 -25.99 -2.36 -22.68
C THR A 222 -25.95 -1.29 -21.60
N ILE A 223 -24.90 -0.48 -21.56
CA ILE A 223 -24.77 0.64 -20.61
C ILE A 223 -26.00 1.57 -20.75
N GLY A 224 -26.42 1.88 -21.98
CA GLY A 224 -27.55 2.77 -22.24
C GLY A 224 -28.90 2.23 -21.79
N ASN A 225 -29.04 0.90 -21.55
CA ASN A 225 -30.23 0.33 -20.95
C ASN A 225 -30.32 0.56 -19.43
N LEU A 226 -29.18 0.74 -18.78
CA LEU A 226 -29.07 0.83 -17.32
C LEU A 226 -28.79 2.24 -16.82
N TYR A 227 -28.14 3.07 -17.63
CA TYR A 227 -27.66 4.41 -17.26
C TYR A 227 -28.05 5.43 -18.31
N THR A 228 -28.43 6.63 -17.85
CA THR A 228 -28.57 7.81 -18.72
C THR A 228 -27.17 8.36 -19.02
N ILE A 229 -26.81 8.43 -20.28
CA ILE A 229 -25.46 8.87 -20.68
C ILE A 229 -25.52 10.32 -21.09
N SER A 230 -24.65 11.11 -20.50
CA SER A 230 -24.45 12.52 -20.84
C SER A 230 -23.05 12.72 -21.42
N ASN A 231 -22.94 13.54 -22.47
CA ASN A 231 -21.69 14.04 -23.01
C ASN A 231 -21.36 15.45 -22.50
N SER A 232 -22.05 15.90 -21.47
CA SER A 232 -21.78 17.19 -20.81
C SER A 232 -20.40 17.19 -20.18
N LEU A 233 -19.78 18.35 -20.18
CA LEU A 233 -18.51 18.57 -19.47
C LEU A 233 -18.73 18.47 -17.95
N PRO A 234 -17.69 18.10 -17.17
CA PRO A 234 -17.75 18.13 -15.72
C PRO A 234 -18.22 19.51 -15.24
N SER A 235 -19.33 19.56 -14.50
CA SER A 235 -19.86 20.81 -13.94
C SER A 235 -19.52 20.89 -12.46
N PHE A 236 -19.22 22.09 -12.01
CA PHE A 236 -18.96 22.36 -10.60
C PHE A 236 -20.24 22.19 -9.78
N HIS A 237 -20.16 21.36 -8.74
CA HIS A 237 -21.26 21.10 -7.83
C HIS A 237 -20.77 21.14 -6.38
N LEU A 238 -21.47 21.91 -5.54
CA LEU A 238 -21.22 21.93 -4.10
C LEU A 238 -22.22 21.00 -3.41
N PRO A 239 -21.75 20.00 -2.64
CA PRO A 239 -22.65 19.14 -1.88
C PRO A 239 -23.34 19.91 -0.76
N ALA A 240 -24.54 19.47 -0.38
CA ALA A 240 -25.19 19.97 0.83
C ALA A 240 -24.44 19.41 2.06
N VAL A 241 -23.79 20.28 2.80
CA VAL A 241 -22.98 19.90 3.96
C VAL A 241 -23.80 20.06 5.24
N SER A 242 -23.97 18.99 6.00
CA SER A 242 -24.43 19.02 7.39
C SER A 242 -23.39 18.39 8.32
N LEU A 243 -23.40 18.77 9.59
CA LEU A 243 -22.46 18.21 10.56
C LEU A 243 -22.61 16.68 10.69
N GLU A 244 -23.83 16.19 10.64
CA GLU A 244 -24.14 14.77 10.70
C GLU A 244 -23.57 13.98 9.51
N VAL A 245 -23.72 14.51 8.29
CA VAL A 245 -23.15 13.89 7.08
C VAL A 245 -21.63 13.88 7.12
N VAL A 246 -20.99 14.95 7.62
CA VAL A 246 -19.54 15.02 7.81
C VAL A 246 -19.07 13.95 8.82
N GLN A 247 -19.75 13.83 9.97
CA GLN A 247 -19.39 12.84 10.98
C GLN A 247 -19.51 11.40 10.47
N ASN A 248 -20.58 11.10 9.73
CA ASN A 248 -20.81 9.78 9.14
C ASN A 248 -19.82 9.46 8.02
N ALA A 249 -19.34 10.47 7.28
CA ALA A 249 -18.37 10.31 6.20
C ALA A 249 -16.92 10.16 6.67
N LEU A 250 -16.57 10.53 7.92
CA LEU A 250 -15.19 10.52 8.42
C LEU A 250 -14.47 9.16 8.31
N PRO A 251 -15.07 8.01 8.72
CA PRO A 251 -14.40 6.72 8.57
C PRO A 251 -14.11 6.38 7.11
N ASN A 252 -15.09 6.61 6.23
CA ASN A 252 -14.94 6.38 4.80
C ASN A 252 -13.88 7.31 4.18
N ALA A 253 -13.84 8.57 4.60
CA ALA A 253 -12.85 9.55 4.16
C ALA A 253 -11.42 9.14 4.57
N PHE A 254 -11.25 8.69 5.80
CA PHE A 254 -9.95 8.19 6.26
C PHE A 254 -9.49 6.99 5.44
N THR A 255 -10.39 6.05 5.18
CA THR A 255 -10.13 4.89 4.32
C THR A 255 -9.69 5.27 2.92
N ILE A 256 -10.45 6.15 2.25
CA ILE A 256 -10.13 6.64 0.92
C ILE A 256 -8.75 7.32 0.93
N ALA A 257 -8.45 8.14 1.95
CA ALA A 257 -7.18 8.84 2.06
C ALA A 257 -5.99 7.88 2.21
N VAL A 258 -6.09 6.90 3.12
CA VAL A 258 -5.03 5.91 3.35
C VAL A 258 -4.79 5.08 2.10
N LEU A 259 -5.87 4.60 1.46
CA LEU A 259 -5.75 3.80 0.25
C LEU A 259 -5.17 4.61 -0.92
N ALA A 260 -5.62 5.85 -1.11
CA ALA A 260 -5.07 6.76 -2.13
C ALA A 260 -3.58 7.03 -1.89
N ALA A 261 -3.18 7.25 -0.64
CA ALA A 261 -1.78 7.46 -0.28
C ALA A 261 -0.93 6.22 -0.62
N ILE A 262 -1.38 5.03 -0.20
CA ILE A 262 -0.67 3.76 -0.45
C ILE A 262 -0.51 3.52 -1.95
N GLU A 263 -1.62 3.52 -2.70
CA GLU A 263 -1.59 3.21 -4.13
C GLU A 263 -0.79 4.23 -4.95
N SER A 264 -0.95 5.53 -4.69
CA SER A 264 -0.24 6.55 -5.44
C SER A 264 1.25 6.52 -5.16
N LEU A 265 1.68 6.38 -3.89
CA LEU A 265 3.09 6.30 -3.57
C LEU A 265 3.72 4.99 -4.04
N LEU A 266 3.00 3.88 -3.97
CA LEU A 266 3.45 2.60 -4.55
C LEU A 266 3.61 2.72 -6.07
N SER A 267 2.66 3.35 -6.76
CA SER A 267 2.75 3.65 -8.19
C SER A 267 3.98 4.50 -8.52
N CYS A 268 4.28 5.51 -7.70
CA CYS A 268 5.49 6.34 -7.85
C CYS A 268 6.78 5.52 -7.66
N VAL A 269 6.84 4.66 -6.65
CA VAL A 269 8.01 3.79 -6.40
C VAL A 269 8.28 2.85 -7.57
N VAL A 270 7.22 2.22 -8.09
CA VAL A 270 7.32 1.36 -9.28
C VAL A 270 7.78 2.16 -10.51
N ALA A 271 7.22 3.35 -10.71
CA ALA A 271 7.61 4.24 -11.80
C ALA A 271 9.07 4.69 -11.70
N ASP A 272 9.53 5.05 -10.50
CA ASP A 272 10.92 5.43 -10.26
C ASP A 272 11.89 4.30 -10.65
N GLY A 273 11.55 3.05 -10.30
CA GLY A 273 12.33 1.88 -10.72
C GLY A 273 12.38 1.70 -12.25
N MET A 274 11.31 2.09 -12.96
CA MET A 274 11.26 1.97 -14.43
C MET A 274 12.04 3.06 -15.17
N ILE A 275 12.19 4.25 -14.58
CA ILE A 275 12.85 5.41 -15.22
C ILE A 275 14.17 5.79 -14.56
N ASN A 276 14.59 5.06 -13.52
CA ASN A 276 15.71 5.41 -12.65
C ASN A 276 15.59 6.85 -12.11
N GLY A 277 14.37 7.18 -11.65
CA GLY A 277 14.00 8.50 -11.13
C GLY A 277 13.82 8.51 -9.63
N LYS A 278 13.41 9.67 -9.10
CA LYS A 278 13.00 9.83 -7.70
C LYS A 278 11.85 10.82 -7.62
N HIS A 279 10.72 10.37 -7.11
CA HIS A 279 9.55 11.20 -6.86
C HIS A 279 9.68 11.98 -5.53
N ARG A 280 8.80 12.96 -5.34
CA ARG A 280 8.62 13.74 -4.11
C ARG A 280 7.34 13.31 -3.43
N SER A 281 7.46 12.38 -2.48
CA SER A 281 6.31 11.71 -1.85
C SER A 281 5.34 12.69 -1.18
N ASP A 282 5.85 13.71 -0.47
CA ASP A 282 4.99 14.69 0.21
C ASP A 282 4.19 15.53 -0.77
N MET A 283 4.83 16.00 -1.86
CA MET A 283 4.13 16.76 -2.90
C MET A 283 3.13 15.91 -3.67
N GLU A 284 3.43 14.62 -3.84
CA GLU A 284 2.49 13.67 -4.44
C GLU A 284 1.22 13.53 -3.61
N LEU A 285 1.33 13.40 -2.28
CA LEU A 285 0.17 13.36 -1.38
C LEU A 285 -0.66 14.65 -1.44
N VAL A 286 -0.01 15.80 -1.44
CA VAL A 286 -0.70 17.09 -1.61
C VAL A 286 -1.46 17.15 -2.93
N ALA A 287 -0.83 16.71 -4.02
CA ALA A 287 -1.46 16.68 -5.33
C ALA A 287 -2.63 15.69 -5.42
N GLN A 288 -2.47 14.50 -4.83
CA GLN A 288 -3.54 13.51 -4.72
C GLN A 288 -4.73 14.07 -3.93
N GLY A 289 -4.46 14.79 -2.84
CA GLY A 289 -5.49 15.47 -2.05
C GLY A 289 -6.23 16.54 -2.85
N ALA A 290 -5.50 17.44 -3.50
CA ALA A 290 -6.08 18.48 -4.35
C ALA A 290 -6.86 17.89 -5.53
N GLY A 291 -6.35 16.80 -6.15
CA GLY A 291 -7.01 16.07 -7.22
C GLY A 291 -8.32 15.41 -6.79
N ASN A 292 -8.36 14.82 -5.61
CA ASN A 292 -9.56 14.21 -5.05
C ASN A 292 -10.64 15.25 -4.71
N ILE A 293 -10.26 16.37 -4.09
CA ILE A 293 -11.18 17.49 -3.85
C ILE A 293 -11.77 17.99 -5.18
N ALA A 294 -10.91 18.22 -6.17
CA ALA A 294 -11.37 18.68 -7.47
C ALA A 294 -12.27 17.63 -8.14
N SER A 295 -11.90 16.34 -8.13
CA SER A 295 -12.72 15.25 -8.69
C SER A 295 -14.14 15.27 -8.12
N ALA A 296 -14.26 15.30 -6.79
CA ALA A 296 -15.53 15.31 -6.09
C ALA A 296 -16.40 16.52 -6.45
N LEU A 297 -15.80 17.71 -6.52
CA LEU A 297 -16.50 18.95 -6.86
C LEU A 297 -16.97 19.00 -8.33
N PHE A 298 -16.39 18.20 -9.21
CA PHE A 298 -16.74 18.10 -10.63
C PHE A 298 -17.44 16.79 -11.00
N GLY A 299 -18.08 16.13 -10.03
CA GLY A 299 -18.91 14.94 -10.27
C GLY A 299 -18.13 13.65 -10.53
N GLY A 300 -16.86 13.64 -10.18
CA GLY A 300 -16.01 12.44 -10.23
C GLY A 300 -16.08 11.61 -8.94
N ILE A 301 -15.39 10.47 -8.98
CA ILE A 301 -15.18 9.55 -7.86
C ILE A 301 -13.75 9.68 -7.33
N PRO A 302 -13.39 9.04 -6.20
CA PRO A 302 -12.02 9.03 -5.69
C PRO A 302 -11.00 8.58 -6.72
N ALA A 303 -9.85 9.25 -6.74
CA ALA A 303 -8.75 9.03 -7.65
C ALA A 303 -7.45 8.69 -6.91
N THR A 304 -6.60 7.92 -7.57
CA THR A 304 -5.22 7.70 -7.14
C THR A 304 -4.30 7.47 -8.34
N GLY A 305 -3.00 7.38 -8.11
CA GLY A 305 -2.02 7.03 -9.12
C GLY A 305 -2.22 5.60 -9.63
N ALA A 306 -2.38 5.43 -10.93
CA ALA A 306 -2.65 4.14 -11.55
C ALA A 306 -1.38 3.49 -12.09
N ILE A 307 -0.88 2.42 -11.44
CA ILE A 307 0.37 1.72 -11.82
C ILE A 307 0.38 1.32 -13.29
N ALA A 308 -0.70 0.70 -13.77
CA ALA A 308 -0.79 0.21 -15.14
C ALA A 308 -0.77 1.35 -16.18
N ARG A 309 -1.49 2.45 -15.92
CA ARG A 309 -1.50 3.64 -16.79
C ARG A 309 -0.14 4.35 -16.76
N THR A 310 0.48 4.47 -15.59
CA THR A 310 1.81 5.04 -15.41
C THR A 310 2.87 4.22 -16.16
N ALA A 311 2.83 2.90 -16.04
CA ALA A 311 3.71 2.00 -16.80
C ALA A 311 3.48 2.12 -18.32
N ALA A 312 2.23 2.24 -18.77
CA ALA A 312 1.93 2.48 -20.17
C ALA A 312 2.48 3.84 -20.65
N ASN A 313 2.35 4.90 -19.86
CA ASN A 313 2.96 6.20 -20.14
C ASN A 313 4.47 6.08 -20.34
N ILE A 314 5.17 5.45 -19.41
CA ILE A 314 6.62 5.26 -19.47
C ILE A 314 7.04 4.46 -20.72
N LYS A 315 6.34 3.36 -21.02
CA LYS A 315 6.62 2.49 -22.17
C LYS A 315 6.44 3.21 -23.52
N ASN A 316 5.51 4.17 -23.57
CA ASN A 316 5.27 4.99 -24.76
C ASN A 316 6.12 6.26 -24.82
N GLY A 317 7.09 6.42 -23.92
CA GLY A 317 8.09 7.50 -23.97
C GLY A 317 7.75 8.73 -23.14
N GLY A 318 6.65 8.74 -22.37
CA GLY A 318 6.33 9.80 -21.43
C GLY A 318 7.39 9.88 -20.33
N ARG A 319 7.86 11.10 -20.05
CA ARG A 319 8.90 11.37 -19.04
C ARG A 319 8.61 12.61 -18.21
N THR A 320 7.61 13.38 -18.57
CA THR A 320 7.23 14.59 -17.81
C THR A 320 5.73 14.61 -17.51
N PRO A 321 5.30 15.42 -16.53
CA PRO A 321 3.89 15.54 -16.17
C PRO A 321 3.00 16.05 -17.32
N ILE A 322 3.59 16.60 -18.38
CA ILE A 322 2.87 17.04 -19.58
C ILE A 322 2.12 15.86 -20.23
N ALA A 323 2.68 14.65 -20.20
CA ALA A 323 1.97 13.48 -20.73
C ALA A 323 0.63 13.24 -20.01
N GLY A 324 0.56 13.43 -18.67
CA GLY A 324 -0.68 13.33 -17.90
C GLY A 324 -1.66 14.49 -18.16
N ILE A 325 -1.16 15.69 -18.39
CA ILE A 325 -1.99 16.84 -18.81
C ILE A 325 -2.61 16.57 -20.18
N VAL A 326 -1.81 16.11 -21.15
CA VAL A 326 -2.29 15.73 -22.48
C VAL A 326 -3.31 14.57 -22.41
N HIS A 327 -3.07 13.58 -21.56
CA HIS A 327 -4.03 12.51 -21.29
C HIS A 327 -5.40 13.08 -20.86
N SER A 328 -5.43 13.98 -19.91
CA SER A 328 -6.67 14.60 -19.43
C SER A 328 -7.36 15.42 -20.50
N ILE A 329 -6.63 16.23 -21.27
CA ILE A 329 -7.18 17.01 -22.40
C ILE A 329 -7.75 16.09 -23.48
N THR A 330 -7.04 15.01 -23.80
CA THR A 330 -7.53 14.01 -24.78
C THR A 330 -8.83 13.37 -24.30
N LEU A 331 -8.96 13.07 -23.02
CA LEU A 331 -10.20 12.51 -22.46
C LEU A 331 -11.37 13.50 -22.52
N VAL A 332 -11.13 14.82 -22.42
CA VAL A 332 -12.19 15.83 -22.68
C VAL A 332 -12.72 15.71 -24.11
N ILE A 333 -11.83 15.60 -25.10
CA ILE A 333 -12.22 15.45 -26.49
C ILE A 333 -13.03 14.14 -26.67
N VAL A 334 -12.53 13.06 -26.08
CA VAL A 334 -13.20 11.74 -26.12
C VAL A 334 -14.57 11.78 -25.46
N LEU A 335 -14.73 12.46 -24.31
CA LEU A 335 -16.01 12.64 -23.62
C LEU A 335 -17.05 13.29 -24.55
N VAL A 336 -16.69 14.39 -25.18
CA VAL A 336 -17.61 15.15 -26.03
C VAL A 336 -17.99 14.36 -27.29
N VAL A 337 -17.04 13.64 -27.90
CA VAL A 337 -17.21 12.99 -29.21
C VAL A 337 -17.70 11.54 -29.08
N LEU A 338 -17.14 10.76 -28.16
CA LEU A 338 -17.37 9.30 -28.13
C LEU A 338 -18.34 8.85 -27.03
N MET A 339 -18.65 9.68 -26.02
CA MET A 339 -19.50 9.28 -24.93
C MET A 339 -20.91 8.82 -25.37
N PRO A 340 -21.56 9.42 -26.38
CA PRO A 340 -22.85 8.92 -26.88
C PRO A 340 -22.81 7.45 -27.34
N TYR A 341 -21.67 7.00 -27.87
CA TYR A 341 -21.46 5.63 -28.31
C TYR A 341 -21.19 4.66 -27.14
N ALA A 342 -20.80 5.16 -25.98
CA ALA A 342 -20.57 4.33 -24.79
C ALA A 342 -21.84 3.61 -24.35
N GLY A 343 -23.01 4.16 -24.64
CA GLY A 343 -24.30 3.51 -24.38
C GLY A 343 -24.51 2.19 -25.11
N MET A 344 -23.84 1.98 -26.23
CA MET A 344 -23.92 0.75 -27.02
C MET A 344 -23.05 -0.39 -26.45
N ILE A 345 -22.19 -0.11 -25.47
CA ILE A 345 -21.26 -1.11 -24.91
C ILE A 345 -22.05 -2.15 -24.12
N PRO A 346 -21.91 -3.44 -24.41
CA PRO A 346 -22.59 -4.50 -23.66
C PRO A 346 -21.98 -4.66 -22.26
N MET A 347 -22.82 -4.89 -21.24
CA MET A 347 -22.38 -5.14 -19.87
C MET A 347 -21.41 -6.34 -19.73
N PRO A 348 -21.63 -7.49 -20.43
CA PRO A 348 -20.67 -8.59 -20.40
C PRO A 348 -19.26 -8.23 -20.92
N THR A 349 -19.15 -7.27 -21.87
CA THR A 349 -17.85 -6.78 -22.32
C THR A 349 -17.14 -5.98 -21.22
N ILE A 350 -17.87 -5.17 -20.47
CA ILE A 350 -17.35 -4.45 -19.30
C ILE A 350 -16.88 -5.44 -18.23
N ALA A 351 -17.68 -6.46 -17.94
CA ALA A 351 -17.31 -7.52 -16.99
C ALA A 351 -16.03 -8.26 -17.43
N ALA A 352 -15.90 -8.59 -18.71
CA ALA A 352 -14.68 -9.21 -19.25
C ALA A 352 -13.43 -8.31 -19.09
N ILE A 353 -13.56 -7.00 -19.32
CA ILE A 353 -12.49 -6.03 -19.10
C ILE A 353 -12.08 -6.04 -17.62
N LEU A 354 -13.03 -6.02 -16.69
CA LEU A 354 -12.77 -6.02 -15.26
C LEU A 354 -12.19 -7.36 -14.76
N PHE A 355 -12.49 -8.49 -15.40
CA PHE A 355 -11.81 -9.76 -15.12
C PHE A 355 -10.32 -9.70 -15.46
N ILE A 356 -9.95 -9.09 -16.59
CA ILE A 356 -8.54 -8.91 -16.94
C ILE A 356 -7.85 -7.92 -16.00
N VAL A 357 -8.54 -6.86 -15.57
CA VAL A 357 -8.04 -5.93 -14.56
C VAL A 357 -7.78 -6.65 -13.25
N ALA A 358 -8.73 -7.42 -12.76
CA ALA A 358 -8.62 -8.23 -11.55
C ALA A 358 -7.45 -9.23 -11.64
N TYR A 359 -7.33 -9.94 -12.75
CA TYR A 359 -6.21 -10.86 -12.99
C TYR A 359 -4.84 -10.16 -12.90
N ASN A 360 -4.69 -9.00 -13.55
CA ASN A 360 -3.46 -8.24 -13.53
C ASN A 360 -3.16 -7.65 -12.13
N MET A 361 -4.20 -7.25 -11.40
CA MET A 361 -4.09 -6.68 -10.05
C MET A 361 -3.76 -7.74 -9.00
N CYS A 362 -4.29 -8.95 -9.15
CA CYS A 362 -4.10 -10.06 -8.21
C CYS A 362 -2.63 -10.44 -8.01
N GLN A 363 -1.77 -10.23 -9.02
CA GLN A 363 -0.34 -10.63 -8.99
C GLN A 363 -0.12 -12.03 -8.41
N TRP A 364 -0.96 -12.99 -8.79
CA TRP A 364 -1.03 -14.33 -8.20
C TRP A 364 0.34 -15.04 -8.11
N ARG A 365 1.24 -14.77 -9.09
CA ARG A 365 2.61 -15.33 -9.07
C ARG A 365 3.43 -14.81 -7.90
N THR A 366 3.29 -13.51 -7.58
CA THR A 366 3.93 -12.88 -6.42
C THR A 366 3.34 -13.42 -5.13
N PHE A 367 2.01 -13.56 -5.06
CA PHE A 367 1.31 -14.15 -3.92
C PHE A 367 1.83 -15.57 -3.62
N VAL A 368 1.84 -16.46 -4.63
CA VAL A 368 2.34 -17.84 -4.49
C VAL A 368 3.83 -17.87 -4.13
N LYS A 369 4.65 -16.96 -4.70
CA LYS A 369 6.06 -16.84 -4.34
C LYS A 369 6.22 -16.50 -2.87
N LEU A 370 5.50 -15.51 -2.36
CA LEU A 370 5.54 -15.11 -0.94
C LEU A 370 5.14 -16.26 -0.02
N VAL A 371 4.07 -16.99 -0.34
CA VAL A 371 3.67 -18.18 0.44
C VAL A 371 4.78 -19.22 0.55
N LYS A 372 5.61 -19.37 -0.49
CA LYS A 372 6.70 -20.36 -0.52
C LYS A 372 8.01 -19.87 0.10
N THR A 373 8.28 -18.58 0.07
CA THR A 373 9.62 -18.03 0.39
C THR A 373 9.66 -17.07 1.58
N ALA A 374 8.51 -16.53 1.98
CA ALA A 374 8.46 -15.59 3.10
C ALA A 374 8.47 -16.31 4.46
N PRO A 375 8.92 -15.63 5.53
CA PRO A 375 8.78 -16.12 6.90
C PRO A 375 7.32 -16.43 7.25
N LYS A 376 7.08 -17.38 8.16
CA LYS A 376 5.72 -17.78 8.56
C LYS A 376 4.87 -16.61 9.06
N SER A 377 5.46 -15.68 9.81
CA SER A 377 4.82 -14.44 10.26
C SER A 377 4.26 -13.62 9.10
N ASP A 378 5.04 -13.45 8.05
CA ASP A 378 4.68 -12.65 6.88
C ASP A 378 3.60 -13.34 6.04
N VAL A 379 3.63 -14.69 5.98
CA VAL A 379 2.59 -15.49 5.33
C VAL A 379 1.25 -15.37 6.07
N ILE A 380 1.27 -15.34 7.41
CA ILE A 380 0.06 -15.13 8.22
C ILE A 380 -0.55 -13.74 7.92
N VAL A 381 0.27 -12.69 7.88
CA VAL A 381 -0.17 -11.33 7.52
C VAL A 381 -0.74 -11.29 6.11
N LEU A 382 -0.11 -11.95 5.13
CA LEU A 382 -0.56 -12.04 3.75
C LEU A 382 -1.98 -12.64 3.67
N PHE A 383 -2.21 -13.82 4.30
CA PHE A 383 -3.51 -14.47 4.29
C PHE A 383 -4.55 -13.69 5.10
N ALA A 384 -4.19 -13.14 6.26
CA ALA A 384 -5.10 -12.31 7.05
C ALA A 384 -5.59 -11.11 6.23
N SER A 385 -4.68 -10.35 5.61
CA SER A 385 -5.04 -9.20 4.77
C SER A 385 -5.90 -9.64 3.57
N PHE A 386 -5.59 -10.76 2.92
CA PHE A 386 -6.38 -11.30 1.81
C PHE A 386 -7.80 -11.68 2.26
N ILE A 387 -7.93 -12.49 3.30
CA ILE A 387 -9.22 -13.00 3.77
C ILE A 387 -10.10 -11.86 4.29
N LEU A 388 -9.53 -10.95 5.08
CA LEU A 388 -10.26 -9.80 5.61
C LEU A 388 -10.76 -8.88 4.50
N THR A 389 -9.99 -8.68 3.43
CA THR A 389 -10.43 -7.89 2.27
C THR A 389 -11.60 -8.54 1.54
N VAL A 390 -11.65 -9.87 1.46
CA VAL A 390 -12.72 -10.59 0.74
C VAL A 390 -13.99 -10.67 1.58
N LEU A 391 -13.87 -10.90 2.90
CA LEU A 391 -15.01 -11.18 3.78
C LEU A 391 -15.63 -9.92 4.42
N PHE A 392 -14.80 -8.92 4.69
CA PHE A 392 -15.22 -7.66 5.32
C PHE A 392 -15.03 -6.51 4.34
N ASP A 393 -14.20 -5.55 4.71
CA ASP A 393 -13.81 -4.45 3.85
C ASP A 393 -12.30 -4.22 3.89
N LEU A 394 -11.83 -3.36 3.00
CA LEU A 394 -10.42 -3.05 2.87
C LEU A 394 -9.86 -2.32 4.08
N VAL A 395 -10.68 -1.53 4.79
CA VAL A 395 -10.24 -0.77 5.99
C VAL A 395 -9.83 -1.73 7.07
N VAL A 396 -10.75 -2.63 7.42
CA VAL A 396 -10.54 -3.68 8.43
C VAL A 396 -9.32 -4.53 8.06
N ALA A 397 -9.16 -4.86 6.77
CA ALA A 397 -8.01 -5.63 6.30
C ALA A 397 -6.67 -4.89 6.50
N ILE A 398 -6.61 -3.58 6.22
CA ILE A 398 -5.40 -2.78 6.41
C ILE A 398 -5.12 -2.56 7.88
N GLU A 399 -6.12 -2.19 8.69
CA GLU A 399 -5.95 -1.92 10.11
C GLU A 399 -5.49 -3.17 10.86
N ILE A 400 -6.22 -4.27 10.74
CA ILE A 400 -5.87 -5.55 11.40
C ILE A 400 -4.57 -6.10 10.81
N GLY A 401 -4.38 -6.04 9.50
CA GLY A 401 -3.16 -6.48 8.84
C GLY A 401 -1.92 -5.73 9.34
N MET A 402 -2.02 -4.40 9.52
CA MET A 402 -0.93 -3.57 10.04
C MET A 402 -0.63 -3.90 11.51
N VAL A 403 -1.66 -3.96 12.36
CA VAL A 403 -1.49 -4.33 13.78
C VAL A 403 -0.85 -5.71 13.90
N LEU A 404 -1.35 -6.69 13.14
CA LEU A 404 -0.80 -8.04 13.14
C LEU A 404 0.65 -8.07 12.65
N ALA A 405 0.97 -7.33 11.59
CA ALA A 405 2.34 -7.23 11.08
C ALA A 405 3.29 -6.61 12.11
N CYS A 406 2.87 -5.54 12.79
CA CYS A 406 3.66 -4.90 13.85
C CYS A 406 3.89 -5.87 15.02
N LEU A 407 2.85 -6.56 15.49
CA LEU A 407 2.98 -7.51 16.60
C LEU A 407 3.90 -8.70 16.26
N LEU A 408 3.75 -9.27 15.06
CA LEU A 408 4.59 -10.37 14.61
C LEU A 408 6.04 -9.92 14.35
N PHE A 409 6.23 -8.69 13.88
CA PHE A 409 7.58 -8.11 13.75
C PHE A 409 8.25 -7.90 15.12
N ILE A 410 7.52 -7.34 16.09
CA ILE A 410 8.00 -7.18 17.48
C ILE A 410 8.40 -8.54 18.05
N LYS A 411 7.53 -9.54 17.93
CA LYS A 411 7.82 -10.91 18.37
C LYS A 411 9.11 -11.44 17.74
N ARG A 412 9.25 -11.35 16.42
CA ARG A 412 10.44 -11.83 15.71
C ARG A 412 11.72 -11.08 16.14
N MET A 413 11.63 -9.77 16.35
CA MET A 413 12.77 -8.98 16.83
C MET A 413 13.15 -9.35 18.28
N SER A 414 12.17 -9.71 19.11
CA SER A 414 12.44 -10.24 20.45
C SER A 414 13.14 -11.60 20.43
N GLU A 415 12.74 -12.48 19.51
CA GLU A 415 13.38 -13.80 19.33
C GLU A 415 14.82 -13.74 18.79
N GLU A 416 15.19 -12.65 18.09
CA GLU A 416 16.55 -12.40 17.60
C GLU A 416 17.48 -11.77 18.67
N THR A 417 16.94 -11.42 19.85
CA THR A 417 17.74 -10.91 20.96
C THR A 417 18.18 -12.08 21.83
N HIS A 418 19.48 -12.28 21.92
CA HIS A 418 20.09 -13.39 22.63
C HIS A 418 21.07 -12.88 23.68
N VAL A 419 21.12 -13.59 24.81
CA VAL A 419 22.11 -13.40 25.87
C VAL A 419 22.92 -14.70 25.99
N ASN A 420 24.18 -14.64 25.58
CA ASN A 420 25.08 -15.79 25.55
C ASN A 420 26.14 -15.67 26.65
N SER A 421 26.34 -16.73 27.46
CA SER A 421 27.43 -16.80 28.43
C SER A 421 28.71 -17.27 27.75
N TRP A 422 29.80 -16.55 27.95
CA TRP A 422 31.11 -16.85 27.35
C TRP A 422 32.07 -17.56 28.32
N THR A 423 31.66 -17.86 29.53
CA THR A 423 32.51 -18.40 30.59
C THR A 423 32.70 -19.91 30.57
N TYR A 424 31.93 -20.62 29.77
CA TYR A 424 32.06 -22.07 29.55
C TYR A 424 31.78 -22.34 28.08
N VAL A 425 32.84 -22.33 27.27
CA VAL A 425 32.77 -22.79 25.89
C VAL A 425 33.21 -24.23 25.89
N ASP A 426 32.33 -25.12 25.46
CA ASP A 426 32.72 -26.47 25.07
C ASP A 426 33.79 -26.36 23.96
N ASP A 427 34.80 -27.23 24.00
CA ASP A 427 36.00 -27.25 23.14
C ASP A 427 35.74 -27.26 21.62
N ASP A 428 34.48 -27.29 21.18
CA ASP A 428 34.07 -27.48 19.77
C ASP A 428 33.70 -26.20 19.00
N THR A 429 33.82 -25.00 19.56
CA THR A 429 33.55 -23.75 18.83
C THR A 429 34.84 -22.99 18.41
N PRO A 430 35.16 -22.94 17.09
CA PRO A 430 36.44 -22.46 16.58
C PRO A 430 36.69 -20.93 16.66
N ASP A 431 35.70 -20.13 17.06
CA ASP A 431 35.74 -18.66 16.99
C ASP A 431 35.81 -17.93 18.34
N VAL A 432 36.22 -18.60 19.41
CA VAL A 432 36.35 -17.99 20.73
C VAL A 432 37.76 -17.45 20.92
N ASP A 433 37.85 -16.16 21.24
CA ASP A 433 39.10 -15.49 21.59
C ASP A 433 39.85 -16.29 22.69
N GLU A 434 41.08 -16.76 22.44
CA GLU A 434 41.91 -17.57 23.38
C GLU A 434 42.01 -16.94 24.78
N HIS A 435 41.85 -15.61 24.88
CA HIS A 435 41.88 -14.88 26.14
C HIS A 435 40.66 -15.14 27.05
N LEU A 436 39.52 -15.51 26.50
CA LEU A 436 38.30 -15.79 27.26
C LEU A 436 38.30 -17.18 27.91
N GLN A 437 39.07 -18.12 27.40
CA GLN A 437 39.22 -19.49 27.93
C GLN A 437 39.99 -19.55 29.26
N LYS A 438 40.69 -18.49 29.65
CA LYS A 438 41.61 -18.44 30.83
C LYS A 438 41.10 -17.57 31.97
N LEU A 439 39.82 -17.14 31.95
CA LEU A 439 39.30 -16.23 32.96
C LEU A 439 39.12 -16.93 34.33
N PRO A 440 39.42 -16.22 35.43
CA PRO A 440 39.08 -16.70 36.77
C PRO A 440 37.58 -17.01 36.91
N LEU A 441 37.26 -18.03 37.71
CA LEU A 441 35.86 -18.46 37.93
C LEU A 441 34.98 -17.35 38.54
N GLN A 442 35.59 -16.34 39.16
CA GLN A 442 34.91 -15.18 39.73
C GLN A 442 34.42 -14.18 38.69
N ILE A 443 34.96 -14.21 37.43
CA ILE A 443 34.50 -13.36 36.34
C ILE A 443 33.48 -14.11 35.48
N ARG A 444 32.32 -13.48 35.27
CA ARG A 444 31.33 -13.95 34.33
C ARG A 444 31.19 -12.96 33.20
N VAL A 445 31.22 -13.46 31.96
CA VAL A 445 31.02 -12.62 30.76
C VAL A 445 29.76 -13.05 30.05
N TYR A 446 28.87 -12.10 29.80
CA TYR A 446 27.72 -12.29 28.95
C TYR A 446 27.76 -11.34 27.76
N GLU A 447 27.51 -11.84 26.58
CA GLU A 447 27.28 -11.04 25.39
C GLU A 447 25.81 -10.90 25.12
N ILE A 448 25.34 -9.67 25.00
CA ILE A 448 23.98 -9.33 24.60
C ILE A 448 24.02 -8.94 23.12
N SER A 449 23.22 -9.63 22.30
CA SER A 449 23.12 -9.41 20.88
C SER A 449 21.67 -9.10 20.50
N GLY A 450 21.46 -8.09 19.66
CA GLY A 450 20.13 -7.65 19.22
C GLY A 450 19.64 -6.39 19.94
N PRO A 451 18.51 -5.81 19.48
CA PRO A 451 17.94 -4.61 20.08
C PRO A 451 17.27 -4.93 21.44
N LEU A 452 17.65 -4.21 22.49
CA LEU A 452 17.05 -4.30 23.81
C LEU A 452 15.84 -3.36 23.92
N PHE A 453 14.68 -3.94 23.94
CA PHE A 453 13.40 -3.22 24.04
C PHE A 453 12.38 -4.01 24.87
N PHE A 454 11.19 -3.45 25.10
CA PHE A 454 10.17 -4.07 25.96
C PHE A 454 9.87 -5.54 25.64
N GLY A 455 9.93 -5.94 24.37
CA GLY A 455 9.71 -7.34 23.95
C GLY A 455 10.88 -8.28 24.25
N ALA A 456 12.07 -7.74 24.49
CA ALA A 456 13.31 -8.50 24.73
C ALA A 456 13.90 -8.26 26.12
N ALA A 457 13.26 -7.47 26.98
CA ALA A 457 13.75 -7.15 28.31
C ALA A 457 13.92 -8.40 29.20
N SER A 458 13.04 -9.40 29.04
CA SER A 458 13.14 -10.68 29.74
C SER A 458 14.39 -11.49 29.41
N ALA A 459 15.09 -11.19 28.31
CA ALA A 459 16.38 -11.83 28.00
C ALA A 459 17.46 -11.49 29.06
N ILE A 460 17.38 -10.30 29.68
CA ILE A 460 18.27 -9.87 30.76
C ILE A 460 18.05 -10.70 32.03
N GLU A 461 16.82 -11.13 32.29
CA GLU A 461 16.48 -11.97 33.46
C GLU A 461 17.12 -13.37 33.39
N HIS A 462 17.57 -13.80 32.21
CA HIS A 462 18.29 -15.06 32.04
C HIS A 462 19.78 -14.97 32.39
N ILE A 463 20.29 -13.79 32.77
CA ILE A 463 21.66 -13.62 33.26
C ILE A 463 21.74 -14.23 34.65
N VAL A 464 22.33 -15.43 34.74
CA VAL A 464 22.49 -16.16 35.99
C VAL A 464 23.84 -15.85 36.63
N VAL A 465 23.80 -15.28 37.84
CA VAL A 465 24.99 -15.02 38.63
C VAL A 465 25.13 -16.12 39.70
N LYS A 466 26.28 -16.78 39.72
CA LYS A 466 26.57 -17.83 40.70
C LYS A 466 27.20 -17.25 42.00
N ASP A 467 27.08 -17.97 43.12
CA ASP A 467 27.51 -17.51 44.44
C ASP A 467 29.04 -17.14 44.54
N PHE A 468 29.83 -17.66 43.62
CA PHE A 468 31.28 -17.38 43.58
C PHE A 468 31.65 -16.25 42.56
N THR A 469 30.66 -15.58 41.94
CA THR A 469 30.90 -14.49 41.00
C THR A 469 31.20 -13.21 41.76
N THR A 470 32.31 -12.53 41.46
CA THR A 470 32.64 -11.23 42.04
C THR A 470 32.49 -10.12 41.01
N CYS A 471 32.67 -10.43 39.72
CA CYS A 471 32.52 -9.47 38.64
C CYS A 471 31.71 -10.03 37.47
N LEU A 472 30.73 -9.25 36.99
CA LEU A 472 29.89 -9.53 35.84
C LEU A 472 30.25 -8.58 34.69
N VAL A 473 30.74 -9.09 33.58
CA VAL A 473 31.04 -8.30 32.38
C VAL A 473 29.92 -8.46 31.36
N LEU A 474 29.27 -7.33 30.99
CA LEU A 474 28.23 -7.29 29.99
C LEU A 474 28.77 -6.67 28.67
N ARG A 475 28.94 -7.49 27.65
CA ARG A 475 29.38 -7.06 26.33
C ARG A 475 28.17 -6.61 25.51
N MET A 476 28.14 -5.31 25.15
CA MET A 476 27.00 -4.68 24.47
C MET A 476 27.32 -4.23 23.04
N ARG A 477 28.41 -4.71 22.43
CA ARG A 477 28.83 -4.34 21.08
C ARG A 477 27.74 -4.57 20.04
N SER A 478 26.96 -5.63 20.19
CA SER A 478 25.91 -6.05 19.27
C SER A 478 24.52 -5.53 19.65
N VAL A 479 24.43 -4.58 20.59
CA VAL A 479 23.18 -3.91 21.00
C VAL A 479 23.06 -2.57 20.26
N PRO A 480 22.23 -2.47 19.20
CA PRO A 480 22.10 -1.25 18.42
C PRO A 480 21.17 -0.22 19.06
N ALA A 481 20.23 -0.66 19.90
CA ALA A 481 19.21 0.20 20.51
C ALA A 481 18.81 -0.32 21.90
N LEU A 482 18.49 0.62 22.78
CA LEU A 482 17.99 0.39 24.14
C LEU A 482 16.79 1.29 24.39
N ASP A 483 15.68 0.73 24.90
CA ASP A 483 14.51 1.50 25.32
C ASP A 483 14.41 1.62 26.86
N SER A 484 13.38 2.32 27.34
CA SER A 484 13.19 2.55 28.78
C SER A 484 12.86 1.27 29.57
N THR A 485 12.18 0.30 28.97
CA THR A 485 11.82 -0.96 29.63
C THR A 485 13.04 -1.83 29.85
N ALA A 486 13.86 -1.99 28.82
CA ALA A 486 15.11 -2.72 28.91
C ALA A 486 16.15 -1.98 29.78
N MET A 487 16.08 -0.64 29.83
CA MET A 487 16.89 0.15 30.76
C MET A 487 16.55 -0.19 32.23
N ASN A 488 15.27 -0.25 32.58
CA ASN A 488 14.85 -0.65 33.91
C ASN A 488 15.31 -2.06 34.26
N ALA A 489 15.20 -3.02 33.33
CA ALA A 489 15.69 -4.38 33.56
C ALA A 489 17.22 -4.43 33.79
N LEU A 490 18.00 -3.53 33.18
CA LEU A 490 19.42 -3.38 33.46
C LEU A 490 19.68 -2.77 34.86
N VAL A 491 18.85 -1.81 35.28
CA VAL A 491 18.91 -1.24 36.65
C VAL A 491 18.66 -2.34 37.65
N ASP A 492 17.57 -3.10 37.50
CA ASP A 492 17.19 -4.20 38.41
C ASP A 492 18.32 -5.26 38.48
N LEU A 493 18.95 -5.59 37.35
CA LEU A 493 20.10 -6.50 37.29
C LEU A 493 21.28 -5.97 38.11
N VAL A 494 21.62 -4.68 37.94
CA VAL A 494 22.74 -4.04 38.64
C VAL A 494 22.47 -4.00 40.16
N GLU A 495 21.26 -3.60 40.58
CA GLU A 495 20.88 -3.58 42.01
C GLU A 495 20.94 -4.97 42.63
N VAL A 496 20.49 -6.02 41.93
CA VAL A 496 20.64 -7.41 42.37
C VAL A 496 22.11 -7.82 42.47
N CYS A 497 22.94 -7.44 41.52
CA CYS A 497 24.39 -7.72 41.60
C CYS A 497 25.03 -6.99 42.77
N GLU A 498 24.76 -5.71 42.94
CA GLU A 498 25.28 -4.87 44.02
C GLU A 498 24.88 -5.42 45.40
N SER A 499 23.62 -5.87 45.57
CA SER A 499 23.16 -6.52 46.81
C SER A 499 23.92 -7.80 47.15
N LYS A 500 24.55 -8.44 46.17
CA LYS A 500 25.40 -9.64 46.33
C LYS A 500 26.89 -9.34 46.36
N GLY A 501 27.29 -8.07 46.35
CA GLY A 501 28.69 -7.66 46.29
C GLY A 501 29.37 -7.95 44.95
N ILE A 502 28.60 -7.95 43.83
CA ILE A 502 29.10 -8.24 42.49
C ILE A 502 29.18 -6.94 41.70
N THR A 503 30.37 -6.59 41.25
CA THR A 503 30.55 -5.42 40.39
C THR A 503 30.17 -5.73 38.94
N VAL A 504 29.41 -4.82 38.31
CA VAL A 504 29.02 -4.96 36.90
C VAL A 504 29.87 -4.05 36.02
N VAL A 505 30.50 -4.62 35.01
CA VAL A 505 31.36 -3.89 34.04
C VAL A 505 30.73 -3.97 32.64
N PHE A 506 30.54 -2.83 32.00
CA PHE A 506 29.98 -2.75 30.64
C PHE A 506 31.09 -2.60 29.60
N SER A 507 31.04 -3.42 28.55
CA SER A 507 31.98 -3.42 27.46
C SER A 507 31.37 -2.97 26.15
N HIS A 508 31.95 -1.99 25.50
CA HIS A 508 31.60 -1.52 24.16
C HIS A 508 30.10 -1.17 24.02
N VAL A 509 29.64 -0.22 24.82
CA VAL A 509 28.27 0.30 24.70
C VAL A 509 28.19 1.25 23.49
N ASN A 510 27.26 0.99 22.56
CA ASN A 510 27.06 1.82 21.37
C ASN A 510 26.49 3.21 21.71
N GLU A 511 26.54 4.14 20.77
CA GLU A 511 26.16 5.56 20.98
C GLU A 511 24.71 5.74 21.44
N GLN A 512 23.74 5.03 20.87
CA GLN A 512 22.32 5.16 21.24
C GLN A 512 22.04 4.58 22.64
N PRO A 513 22.44 3.33 22.97
CA PRO A 513 22.33 2.82 24.34
C PRO A 513 23.04 3.70 25.38
N MET A 514 24.24 4.19 25.09
CA MET A 514 24.98 5.07 26.02
C MET A 514 24.20 6.35 26.32
N LYS A 515 23.64 7.02 25.29
CA LYS A 515 22.80 8.21 25.50
C LYS A 515 21.58 7.96 26.38
N VAL A 516 20.98 6.76 26.27
CA VAL A 516 19.84 6.39 27.12
C VAL A 516 20.29 6.15 28.55
N MET A 517 21.41 5.44 28.74
CA MET A 517 22.01 5.18 30.06
C MET A 517 22.42 6.48 30.77
N GLU A 518 23.10 7.39 30.09
CA GLU A 518 23.46 8.70 30.63
C GLU A 518 22.23 9.51 31.05
N LYS A 519 21.20 9.56 30.17
CA LYS A 519 19.96 10.29 30.47
C LYS A 519 19.18 9.69 31.64
N ALA A 520 19.28 8.39 31.86
CA ALA A 520 18.66 7.68 32.97
C ALA A 520 19.46 7.77 34.30
N GLY A 521 20.66 8.40 34.31
CA GLY A 521 21.55 8.43 35.48
C GLY A 521 22.23 7.08 35.75
N PHE A 522 22.16 6.14 34.83
CA PHE A 522 22.70 4.79 35.02
C PHE A 522 24.23 4.75 35.06
N THR A 523 24.89 5.69 34.40
CA THR A 523 26.35 5.84 34.43
C THR A 523 26.88 6.31 35.80
N GLU A 524 26.00 6.91 36.62
CA GLU A 524 26.29 7.30 37.99
C GLU A 524 26.12 6.13 38.96
N LEU A 525 25.08 5.30 38.71
CA LEU A 525 24.80 4.08 39.48
C LEU A 525 25.90 3.03 39.32
N VAL A 526 26.36 2.78 38.10
CA VAL A 526 27.38 1.75 37.81
C VAL A 526 28.81 2.24 37.99
N GLU A 527 28.99 3.55 38.14
CA GLU A 527 30.28 4.27 38.10
C GLU A 527 30.96 4.28 36.70
N LYS A 528 31.45 5.45 36.29
CA LYS A 528 31.97 5.67 34.94
C LYS A 528 33.18 4.79 34.59
N GLU A 529 33.98 4.40 35.57
CA GLU A 529 35.14 3.53 35.41
C GLU A 529 34.78 2.09 35.00
N ASN A 530 33.56 1.67 35.22
CA ASN A 530 33.04 0.36 34.82
C ASN A 530 32.45 0.33 33.41
N PHE A 531 32.51 1.46 32.67
CA PHE A 531 32.21 1.52 31.24
C PHE A 531 33.48 1.51 30.39
N GLN A 532 33.74 0.38 29.77
CA GLN A 532 35.00 0.15 29.06
C GLN A 532 34.83 0.14 27.53
N PRO A 533 35.78 0.69 26.75
CA PRO A 533 35.63 0.87 25.30
C PRO A 533 35.65 -0.46 24.51
N ASN A 534 36.21 -1.52 25.07
CA ASN A 534 36.31 -2.82 24.42
C ASN A 534 36.43 -3.95 25.47
N ILE A 535 36.32 -5.19 25.00
CA ILE A 535 36.32 -6.37 25.89
C ILE A 535 37.64 -6.53 26.64
N SER A 536 38.78 -6.25 26.02
CA SER A 536 40.09 -6.39 26.66
C SER A 536 40.28 -5.42 27.84
N ALA A 537 39.80 -4.18 27.70
CA ALA A 537 39.79 -3.19 28.78
C ALA A 537 38.78 -3.59 29.90
N ALA A 538 37.62 -4.14 29.53
CA ALA A 538 36.63 -4.60 30.49
C ALA A 538 37.11 -5.81 31.30
N LEU A 539 37.85 -6.74 30.68
CA LEU A 539 38.45 -7.87 31.39
C LEU A 539 39.54 -7.43 32.34
N LYS A 540 40.39 -6.48 31.91
CA LYS A 540 41.42 -5.90 32.78
C LYS A 540 40.78 -5.22 34.00
N ARG A 541 39.69 -4.44 33.81
CA ARG A 541 38.96 -3.84 34.96
C ARG A 541 38.36 -4.92 35.86
N ALA A 542 37.80 -6.01 35.27
CA ALA A 542 37.27 -7.13 36.05
C ALA A 542 38.38 -7.84 36.87
N GLU A 543 39.60 -7.96 36.39
CA GLU A 543 40.73 -8.48 37.12
C GLU A 543 41.15 -7.55 38.28
N GLU A 544 41.12 -6.23 38.06
CA GLU A 544 41.37 -5.23 39.11
C GLU A 544 40.33 -5.35 40.24
N VAL A 545 39.00 -5.46 39.89
CA VAL A 545 37.91 -5.64 40.87
C VAL A 545 38.07 -6.90 41.72
N ILE A 546 38.63 -7.98 41.18
CA ILE A 546 38.87 -9.20 41.93
C ILE A 546 40.07 -9.09 42.88
N ALA A 547 41.04 -8.24 42.53
CA ALA A 547 42.24 -8.01 43.31
C ALA A 547 42.03 -7.02 44.48
N GLU A 548 41.01 -6.15 44.37
CA GLU A 548 40.55 -5.27 45.45
C GLU A 548 39.80 -6.06 46.53
#